data_0302f294b723718977ed2edd709ad6a0
#
_entry.id   0302f294b723718977ed2edd709ad6a0
#
_cell.length_a   1.000
_cell.length_b   1.000
_cell.length_c   1.000
_cell.angle_alpha   90.00
_cell.angle_beta   90.00
_cell.angle_gamma   90.00
#
_symmetry.space_group_name_H-M   'P 1'
#
loop_
_entity.id
_entity.type
_entity.pdbx_description
1 polymer ?
#
loop_
_entity_poly.entity_id
_entity_poly.type
_entity_poly.pdbx_seq_one_letter_code
_entity_poly.pdbx_strand_id
1 'polypeptide(L)'
;NDQLVNAVKTWEQTGKTGKGVNIAVVDTGLDYTHADFGGAGTTEAYQTALNSTADPLTDPKVSKLLDKTKFKGGYDYAGATYNPNAGNNNPTPDANPIDGQGGHHGTHVAGTALGYGVKADGTSGKTDTAGYQKLTAGDIASWKIGPGAAPEAGIYSYKVFGDNGGTTDLVLEAL
;
A
#
# COMPACT_ATOMS: atom_id res chain seq x y z
N ASN A 1 -2.52 10.69 12.73
CA ASN A 1 -2.71 11.67 11.65
C ASN A 1 -4.17 12.00 11.38
N ASP A 2 -5.11 11.03 11.48
CA ASP A 2 -6.54 11.20 11.15
C ASP A 2 -7.22 12.31 11.95
N GLN A 3 -6.83 12.49 13.22
CA GLN A 3 -7.34 13.59 14.04
C GLN A 3 -6.82 14.95 13.53
N LEU A 4 -5.57 15.02 13.10
CA LEU A 4 -4.97 16.28 12.64
C LEU A 4 -5.60 16.77 11.33
N VAL A 5 -5.95 15.84 10.43
CA VAL A 5 -6.57 16.15 9.14
C VAL A 5 -8.10 16.04 9.18
N ASN A 6 -8.69 15.80 10.35
CA ASN A 6 -10.14 15.61 10.55
C ASN A 6 -10.78 14.50 9.71
N ALA A 7 -10.04 13.46 9.36
CA ALA A 7 -10.53 12.36 8.53
C ALA A 7 -11.75 11.68 9.16
N VAL A 8 -11.66 11.30 10.44
CA VAL A 8 -12.74 10.66 11.19
C VAL A 8 -14.03 11.49 11.14
N LYS A 9 -13.91 12.80 11.39
CA LYS A 9 -15.05 13.72 11.36
C LYS A 9 -15.63 13.87 9.95
N THR A 10 -14.78 13.80 8.93
CA THR A 10 -15.21 13.82 7.54
C THR A 10 -16.00 12.56 7.21
N TRP A 11 -15.53 11.37 7.61
CA TRP A 11 -16.29 10.13 7.41
C TRP A 11 -17.65 10.16 8.12
N GLU A 12 -17.66 10.54 9.41
CA GLU A 12 -18.88 10.65 10.20
C GLU A 12 -19.93 11.55 9.53
N GLN A 13 -19.52 12.74 9.13
CA GLN A 13 -20.45 13.77 8.63
C GLN A 13 -20.86 13.57 7.17
N THR A 14 -20.01 12.98 6.34
CA THR A 14 -20.20 12.98 4.88
C THR A 14 -20.26 11.60 4.26
N GLY A 15 -19.80 10.56 4.96
CA GLY A 15 -19.58 9.22 4.39
C GLY A 15 -18.52 9.16 3.29
N LYS A 16 -17.67 10.20 3.14
CA LYS A 16 -16.63 10.25 2.12
C LYS A 16 -15.37 9.51 2.59
N THR A 17 -15.30 8.24 2.32
CA THR A 17 -14.25 7.30 2.73
C THR A 17 -13.30 6.90 1.59
N GLY A 18 -13.46 7.53 0.41
CA GLY A 18 -12.72 7.16 -0.80
C GLY A 18 -13.34 6.04 -1.61
N LYS A 19 -14.53 5.56 -1.25
CA LYS A 19 -15.24 4.49 -1.98
C LYS A 19 -15.45 4.87 -3.46
N GLY A 20 -15.02 3.97 -4.36
CA GLY A 20 -15.12 4.18 -5.81
C GLY A 20 -13.99 5.04 -6.40
N VAL A 21 -13.05 5.50 -5.59
CA VAL A 21 -11.85 6.23 -6.04
C VAL A 21 -10.66 5.27 -6.09
N ASN A 22 -9.78 5.44 -7.07
CA ASN A 22 -8.47 4.79 -7.09
C ASN A 22 -7.37 5.84 -6.99
N ILE A 23 -6.34 5.54 -6.22
CA ILE A 23 -5.17 6.41 -6.02
C ILE A 23 -3.94 5.68 -6.56
N ALA A 24 -3.17 6.33 -7.40
CA ALA A 24 -1.86 5.86 -7.83
C ALA A 24 -0.79 6.37 -6.86
N VAL A 25 0.04 5.47 -6.35
CA VAL A 25 1.22 5.80 -5.55
C VAL A 25 2.46 5.46 -6.37
N VAL A 26 3.22 6.48 -6.74
CA VAL A 26 4.48 6.39 -7.50
C VAL A 26 5.60 6.58 -6.49
N ASP A 27 6.20 5.46 -6.04
CA ASP A 27 7.13 5.47 -4.89
C ASP A 27 8.05 4.23 -4.91
N THR A 28 8.44 3.72 -3.74
CA THR A 28 9.30 2.54 -3.58
C THR A 28 8.60 1.20 -3.81
N GLY A 29 7.30 1.21 -4.05
CA GLY A 29 6.45 0.02 -4.16
C GLY A 29 5.40 -0.07 -3.05
N LEU A 30 4.78 -1.23 -2.92
CA LEU A 30 3.73 -1.51 -1.93
C LEU A 30 3.86 -2.92 -1.38
N ASP A 31 3.88 -3.10 -0.07
CA ASP A 31 3.57 -4.40 0.54
C ASP A 31 2.05 -4.63 0.54
N TYR A 32 1.53 -5.08 -0.58
CA TYR A 32 0.11 -5.40 -0.74
C TYR A 32 -0.33 -6.64 0.05
N THR A 33 0.61 -7.39 0.67
CA THR A 33 0.29 -8.51 1.56
C THR A 33 0.07 -8.07 3.01
N HIS A 34 0.36 -6.81 3.33
CA HIS A 34 0.20 -6.27 4.67
C HIS A 34 -1.28 -6.19 5.09
N ALA A 35 -1.56 -6.43 6.37
CA ALA A 35 -2.92 -6.40 6.92
C ALA A 35 -3.63 -5.04 6.75
N ASP A 36 -2.87 -3.94 6.71
CA ASP A 36 -3.37 -2.58 6.46
C ASP A 36 -4.05 -2.43 5.08
N PHE A 37 -3.67 -3.28 4.14
CA PHE A 37 -4.29 -3.34 2.80
C PHE A 37 -5.19 -4.57 2.61
N GLY A 38 -5.54 -5.26 3.71
CA GLY A 38 -6.38 -6.46 3.69
C GLY A 38 -5.67 -7.71 3.19
N GLY A 39 -4.35 -7.68 3.08
CA GLY A 39 -3.53 -8.85 2.77
C GLY A 39 -3.43 -9.82 3.96
N ALA A 40 -2.71 -10.92 3.75
CA ALA A 40 -2.55 -12.00 4.74
C ALA A 40 -1.85 -11.55 6.04
N GLY A 41 -1.06 -10.48 6.00
CA GLY A 41 -0.43 -9.84 7.16
C GLY A 41 0.67 -10.69 7.82
N THR A 42 1.29 -11.60 7.07
CA THR A 42 2.34 -12.48 7.61
C THR A 42 3.66 -12.30 6.87
N THR A 43 4.76 -12.57 7.58
CA THR A 43 6.10 -12.52 6.99
C THR A 43 6.25 -13.50 5.83
N GLU A 44 5.63 -14.68 5.90
CA GLU A 44 5.67 -15.70 4.86
C GLU A 44 4.96 -15.22 3.59
N ALA A 45 3.84 -14.49 3.73
CA ALA A 45 3.13 -13.89 2.61
C ALA A 45 4.00 -12.83 1.92
N TYR A 46 4.62 -11.95 2.68
CA TYR A 46 5.55 -10.94 2.17
C TYR A 46 6.75 -11.58 1.45
N GLN A 47 7.39 -12.59 2.05
CA GLN A 47 8.50 -13.30 1.42
C GLN A 47 8.07 -14.02 0.13
N THR A 48 6.85 -14.58 0.09
CA THR A 48 6.30 -15.16 -1.13
C THR A 48 6.14 -14.12 -2.24
N ALA A 49 5.66 -12.93 -1.89
CA ALA A 49 5.52 -11.82 -2.83
C ALA A 49 6.87 -11.31 -3.33
N LEU A 50 7.86 -11.14 -2.45
CA LEU A 50 9.22 -10.70 -2.81
C LEU A 50 9.91 -11.65 -3.81
N ASN A 51 9.61 -12.94 -3.75
CA ASN A 51 10.20 -13.95 -4.63
C ASN A 51 9.47 -14.12 -5.97
N SER A 52 8.53 -13.24 -6.30
CA SER A 52 7.80 -13.24 -7.57
C SER A 52 8.16 -11.99 -8.38
N THR A 53 8.22 -12.13 -9.70
CA THR A 53 8.30 -11.02 -10.68
C THR A 53 7.04 -10.92 -11.53
N ALA A 54 6.07 -11.82 -11.29
CA ALA A 54 4.81 -11.85 -12.01
C ALA A 54 3.80 -10.86 -11.43
N ASP A 55 2.81 -10.49 -12.24
CA ASP A 55 1.68 -9.65 -11.79
C ASP A 55 0.98 -10.29 -10.57
N PRO A 56 0.95 -9.62 -9.41
CA PRO A 56 0.37 -10.14 -8.19
C PRO A 56 -1.10 -10.53 -8.29
N LEU A 57 -1.85 -9.89 -9.21
CA LEU A 57 -3.27 -10.19 -9.40
C LEU A 57 -3.52 -11.54 -10.08
N THR A 58 -2.54 -12.02 -10.84
CA THR A 58 -2.63 -13.24 -11.66
C THR A 58 -1.71 -14.36 -11.19
N ASP A 59 -0.62 -14.05 -10.46
CA ASP A 59 0.25 -15.09 -9.89
C ASP A 59 -0.52 -15.96 -8.89
N PRO A 60 -0.66 -17.28 -9.13
CA PRO A 60 -1.44 -18.17 -8.27
C PRO A 60 -0.88 -18.31 -6.85
N LYS A 61 0.40 -18.01 -6.64
CA LYS A 61 1.02 -18.05 -5.30
C LYS A 61 0.73 -16.77 -4.52
N VAL A 62 0.67 -15.63 -5.20
CA VAL A 62 0.59 -14.30 -4.60
C VAL A 62 -0.86 -13.79 -4.52
N SER A 63 -1.67 -14.03 -5.55
CA SER A 63 -3.02 -13.45 -5.69
C SER A 63 -4.00 -13.82 -4.57
N LYS A 64 -3.74 -14.90 -3.84
CA LYS A 64 -4.50 -15.31 -2.66
C LYS A 64 -4.06 -14.64 -1.36
N LEU A 65 -2.94 -13.92 -1.38
CA LEU A 65 -2.31 -13.27 -0.21
C LEU A 65 -2.64 -11.78 -0.11
N LEU A 66 -3.37 -11.25 -1.09
CA LEU A 66 -3.75 -9.84 -1.19
C LEU A 66 -5.26 -9.65 -1.32
N ASP A 67 -5.71 -8.44 -1.03
CA ASP A 67 -7.10 -8.02 -1.24
C ASP A 67 -7.25 -7.32 -2.61
N LYS A 68 -7.88 -8.01 -3.58
CA LYS A 68 -8.14 -7.46 -4.93
C LYS A 68 -9.13 -6.30 -4.94
N THR A 69 -9.86 -6.07 -3.85
CA THR A 69 -10.72 -4.89 -3.73
C THR A 69 -9.90 -3.64 -3.37
N LYS A 70 -8.75 -3.82 -2.73
CA LYS A 70 -7.80 -2.76 -2.37
C LYS A 70 -6.72 -2.58 -3.43
N PHE A 71 -5.93 -3.61 -3.71
CA PHE A 71 -4.87 -3.56 -4.71
C PHE A 71 -5.44 -3.80 -6.11
N LYS A 72 -5.27 -2.80 -6.98
CA LYS A 72 -5.84 -2.77 -8.35
C LYS A 72 -4.82 -3.09 -9.44
N GLY A 73 -3.54 -3.13 -9.09
CA GLY A 73 -2.45 -3.39 -10.01
C GLY A 73 -1.29 -2.42 -9.82
N GLY A 74 -0.36 -2.49 -10.73
CA GLY A 74 0.81 -1.64 -10.73
C GLY A 74 1.93 -2.23 -11.56
N TYR A 75 3.13 -1.68 -11.41
CA TYR A 75 4.31 -2.11 -12.13
C TYR A 75 5.58 -1.68 -11.41
N ASP A 76 6.64 -2.48 -11.49
CA ASP A 76 7.99 -2.11 -11.05
C ASP A 76 8.79 -1.65 -12.26
N TYR A 77 9.10 -0.36 -12.33
CA TYR A 77 9.97 0.22 -13.37
C TYR A 77 11.44 0.16 -13.00
N ALA A 78 11.76 0.03 -11.73
CA ALA A 78 13.11 0.13 -11.20
C ALA A 78 13.81 -1.23 -11.05
N GLY A 79 13.12 -2.18 -10.44
CA GLY A 79 13.73 -3.41 -9.93
C GLY A 79 14.52 -3.17 -8.65
N ALA A 80 14.73 -4.23 -7.87
CA ALA A 80 15.32 -4.17 -6.53
C ALA A 80 16.69 -3.48 -6.47
N THR A 81 17.54 -3.67 -7.47
CA THR A 81 18.95 -3.23 -7.46
C THR A 81 19.20 -1.84 -8.06
N TYR A 82 18.17 -1.21 -8.66
CA TYR A 82 18.31 0.13 -9.25
C TYR A 82 18.70 1.16 -8.18
N ASN A 83 19.83 1.81 -8.37
CA ASN A 83 20.36 2.82 -7.44
C ASN A 83 21.36 3.74 -8.14
N PRO A 84 20.91 4.82 -8.79
CA PRO A 84 21.78 5.78 -9.48
C PRO A 84 22.85 6.39 -8.58
N ASN A 85 22.55 6.62 -7.30
CA ASN A 85 23.51 7.16 -6.34
C ASN A 85 24.70 6.21 -6.07
N ALA A 86 24.49 4.91 -6.24
CA ALA A 86 25.53 3.89 -6.13
C ALA A 86 26.09 3.45 -7.50
N GLY A 87 25.73 4.17 -8.57
CA GLY A 87 26.21 3.89 -9.93
C GLY A 87 25.46 2.80 -10.68
N ASN A 88 24.39 2.23 -10.14
CA ASN A 88 23.54 1.30 -10.87
C ASN A 88 22.37 2.04 -11.53
N ASN A 89 22.58 2.46 -12.79
CA ASN A 89 21.59 3.20 -13.59
C ASN A 89 20.77 2.28 -14.52
N ASN A 90 20.88 0.97 -14.38
CA ASN A 90 20.19 0.02 -15.24
C ASN A 90 18.97 -0.55 -14.49
N PRO A 91 17.74 -0.11 -14.79
CA PRO A 91 16.55 -0.70 -14.22
C PRO A 91 16.35 -2.14 -14.71
N THR A 92 15.72 -2.93 -13.88
CA THR A 92 15.29 -4.31 -14.18
C THR A 92 13.78 -4.43 -13.92
N PRO A 93 12.95 -3.83 -14.80
CA PRO A 93 11.50 -3.73 -14.56
C PRO A 93 10.83 -5.09 -14.62
N ASP A 94 9.75 -5.22 -13.81
CA ASP A 94 8.88 -6.38 -13.85
C ASP A 94 7.43 -6.03 -13.48
N ALA A 95 6.53 -7.02 -13.45
CA ALA A 95 5.11 -6.80 -13.20
C ALA A 95 4.73 -6.77 -11.71
N ASN A 96 5.70 -6.90 -10.79
CA ASN A 96 5.45 -6.99 -9.36
C ASN A 96 5.94 -5.75 -8.60
N PRO A 97 5.07 -4.77 -8.30
CA PRO A 97 5.47 -3.54 -7.62
C PRO A 97 5.63 -3.72 -6.11
N ILE A 98 6.13 -4.87 -5.65
CA ILE A 98 6.35 -5.12 -4.23
C ILE A 98 7.36 -4.12 -3.66
N ASP A 99 7.09 -3.58 -2.48
CA ASP A 99 8.04 -2.76 -1.75
C ASP A 99 9.13 -3.64 -1.14
N GLY A 100 10.37 -3.41 -1.50
CA GLY A 100 11.50 -4.21 -1.06
C GLY A 100 11.94 -3.92 0.37
N GLN A 101 12.98 -4.63 0.83
CA GLN A 101 13.41 -4.60 2.24
C GLN A 101 14.12 -3.32 2.69
N GLY A 102 14.44 -2.40 1.78
CA GLY A 102 15.34 -1.28 2.09
C GLY A 102 14.70 -0.06 2.72
N GLY A 103 13.38 0.13 2.69
CA GLY A 103 12.81 1.38 3.17
C GLY A 103 11.32 1.43 3.44
N HIS A 104 10.52 0.67 2.72
CA HIS A 104 9.06 0.62 2.86
C HIS A 104 8.36 1.99 2.82
N HIS A 105 8.98 3.00 2.17
CA HIS A 105 8.44 4.35 2.12
C HIS A 105 7.09 4.38 1.39
N GLY A 106 6.99 3.78 0.21
CA GLY A 106 5.75 3.71 -0.56
C GLY A 106 4.63 3.00 0.18
N THR A 107 4.94 1.92 0.89
CA THR A 107 3.99 1.21 1.77
C THR A 107 3.47 2.13 2.87
N HIS A 108 4.33 2.91 3.51
CA HIS A 108 3.94 3.87 4.55
C HIS A 108 3.10 5.02 3.98
N VAL A 109 3.49 5.57 2.83
CA VAL A 109 2.71 6.62 2.12
C VAL A 109 1.31 6.12 1.78
N ALA A 110 1.22 4.91 1.21
CA ALA A 110 -0.05 4.28 0.86
C ALA A 110 -0.93 4.05 2.11
N GLY A 111 -0.36 3.53 3.21
CA GLY A 111 -1.07 3.33 4.47
C GLY A 111 -1.66 4.63 5.01
N THR A 112 -0.88 5.71 4.99
CA THR A 112 -1.34 7.04 5.43
C THR A 112 -2.49 7.58 4.55
N ALA A 113 -2.44 7.33 3.25
CA ALA A 113 -3.45 7.83 2.32
C ALA A 113 -4.73 6.99 2.34
N LEU A 114 -4.62 5.65 2.37
CA LEU A 114 -5.74 4.76 2.06
C LEU A 114 -5.74 3.40 2.75
N GLY A 115 -4.88 3.16 3.75
CA GLY A 115 -4.88 1.93 4.53
C GLY A 115 -6.22 1.69 5.23
N TYR A 116 -6.59 0.43 5.43
CA TYR A 116 -7.78 0.06 6.21
C TYR A 116 -7.58 0.25 7.72
N GLY A 117 -6.33 0.39 8.16
CA GLY A 117 -5.91 0.26 9.55
C GLY A 117 -5.66 -1.19 9.96
N VAL A 118 -4.99 -1.35 11.09
CA VAL A 118 -4.71 -2.65 11.73
C VAL A 118 -5.15 -2.59 13.17
N LYS A 119 -6.05 -3.50 13.56
CA LYS A 119 -6.59 -3.58 14.92
C LYS A 119 -5.54 -4.06 15.92
N ALA A 120 -5.84 -3.98 17.21
CA ALA A 120 -4.95 -4.39 18.30
C ALA A 120 -4.53 -5.87 18.20
N ASP A 121 -5.40 -6.74 17.68
CA ASP A 121 -5.12 -8.17 17.47
C ASP A 121 -4.27 -8.46 16.21
N GLY A 122 -3.95 -7.44 15.41
CA GLY A 122 -3.19 -7.58 14.17
C GLY A 122 -4.03 -7.82 12.91
N THR A 123 -5.34 -7.96 13.04
CA THR A 123 -6.23 -8.12 11.89
C THR A 123 -6.47 -6.80 11.17
N SER A 124 -6.83 -6.89 9.88
CA SER A 124 -7.23 -5.70 9.10
C SER A 124 -8.42 -4.97 9.71
N GLY A 125 -8.36 -3.65 9.67
CA GLY A 125 -9.46 -2.77 10.02
C GLY A 125 -10.53 -2.62 8.93
N LYS A 126 -10.44 -3.41 7.85
CA LYS A 126 -11.38 -3.36 6.73
C LYS A 126 -12.83 -3.41 7.19
N THR A 127 -13.62 -2.44 6.78
CA THR A 127 -15.06 -2.37 6.96
C THR A 127 -15.70 -1.61 5.79
N ASP A 128 -17.01 -1.46 5.79
CA ASP A 128 -17.73 -0.64 4.82
C ASP A 128 -17.82 0.84 5.26
N THR A 129 -18.40 1.67 4.42
CA THR A 129 -18.61 3.11 4.69
C THR A 129 -19.34 3.32 6.01
N ALA A 130 -20.38 2.54 6.30
CA ALA A 130 -21.15 2.66 7.54
C ALA A 130 -20.31 2.29 8.78
N GLY A 131 -19.39 1.33 8.64
CA GLY A 131 -18.43 0.98 9.68
C GLY A 131 -17.44 2.11 9.95
N TYR A 132 -16.84 2.69 8.89
CA TYR A 132 -15.92 3.84 9.05
C TYR A 132 -16.64 5.06 9.64
N GLN A 133 -17.88 5.34 9.28
CA GLN A 133 -18.68 6.43 9.85
C GLN A 133 -18.91 6.31 11.36
N LYS A 134 -18.87 5.10 11.90
CA LYS A 134 -19.08 4.83 13.34
C LYS A 134 -17.79 4.85 14.15
N LEU A 135 -16.62 4.85 13.51
CA LEU A 135 -15.35 4.87 14.21
C LEU A 135 -15.17 6.21 14.95
N THR A 136 -14.76 6.10 16.20
CA THR A 136 -14.36 7.24 17.01
C THR A 136 -12.84 7.37 17.06
N ALA A 137 -12.35 8.54 17.47
CA ALA A 137 -10.95 8.74 17.74
C ALA A 137 -10.40 7.77 18.81
N GLY A 138 -11.26 7.39 19.79
CA GLY A 138 -10.92 6.44 20.83
C GLY A 138 -10.75 5.01 20.29
N ASP A 139 -11.62 4.59 19.36
CA ASP A 139 -11.48 3.28 18.72
C ASP A 139 -10.16 3.19 17.98
N ILE A 140 -9.84 4.19 17.14
CA ILE A 140 -8.62 4.25 16.35
C ILE A 140 -7.37 4.30 17.23
N ALA A 141 -7.41 5.01 18.35
CA ALA A 141 -6.30 5.08 19.29
C ALA A 141 -5.93 3.72 19.92
N SER A 142 -6.87 2.77 19.92
CA SER A 142 -6.64 1.39 20.40
C SER A 142 -6.03 0.47 19.34
N TRP A 143 -5.98 0.88 18.08
CA TRP A 143 -5.47 0.08 16.98
C TRP A 143 -3.94 0.16 16.89
N LYS A 144 -3.30 -0.86 16.30
CA LYS A 144 -1.86 -0.82 16.02
C LYS A 144 -1.52 0.22 14.95
N ILE A 145 -2.38 0.32 13.93
CA ILE A 145 -2.25 1.29 12.83
C ILE A 145 -3.63 1.86 12.59
N GLY A 146 -3.76 3.20 12.66
CA GLY A 146 -5.00 3.88 12.29
C GLY A 146 -5.28 3.77 10.78
N PRO A 147 -6.54 3.88 10.35
CA PRO A 147 -6.87 3.90 8.92
C PRO A 147 -6.22 5.10 8.22
N GLY A 148 -6.00 5.01 6.91
CA GLY A 148 -5.65 6.15 6.08
C GLY A 148 -6.84 7.09 5.87
N ALA A 149 -6.58 8.27 5.32
CA ALA A 149 -7.62 9.30 5.12
C ALA A 149 -8.78 8.85 4.20
N ALA A 150 -8.51 7.95 3.25
CA ALA A 150 -9.47 7.41 2.28
C ALA A 150 -9.50 5.87 2.30
N PRO A 151 -9.94 5.22 3.42
CA PRO A 151 -9.72 3.80 3.63
C PRO A 151 -10.48 2.87 2.66
N GLU A 152 -11.51 3.34 1.96
CA GLU A 152 -12.21 2.55 0.93
C GLU A 152 -11.69 2.81 -0.49
N ALA A 153 -10.67 3.66 -0.68
CA ALA A 153 -10.05 3.85 -1.99
C ALA A 153 -9.24 2.61 -2.41
N GLY A 154 -9.24 2.31 -3.71
CA GLY A 154 -8.34 1.34 -4.32
C GLY A 154 -6.96 1.94 -4.59
N ILE A 155 -5.94 1.10 -4.72
CA ILE A 155 -4.56 1.52 -4.97
C ILE A 155 -3.98 0.90 -6.23
N TYR A 156 -3.33 1.73 -7.06
CA TYR A 156 -2.32 1.33 -8.03
C TYR A 156 -0.94 1.69 -7.48
N SER A 157 0.01 0.76 -7.54
CA SER A 157 1.38 0.98 -7.07
C SER A 157 2.36 0.97 -8.24
N TYR A 158 3.13 2.03 -8.38
CA TYR A 158 4.17 2.16 -9.41
C TYR A 158 5.51 2.36 -8.71
N LYS A 159 6.35 1.31 -8.76
CA LYS A 159 7.66 1.33 -8.13
C LYS A 159 8.68 1.97 -9.09
N VAL A 160 9.24 3.10 -8.67
CA VAL A 160 10.23 3.88 -9.43
C VAL A 160 11.56 4.03 -8.69
N PHE A 161 11.68 3.49 -7.49
CA PHE A 161 12.91 3.41 -6.71
C PHE A 161 13.30 1.96 -6.49
N GLY A 162 14.58 1.63 -6.57
CA GLY A 162 15.10 0.35 -6.10
C GLY A 162 15.07 0.25 -4.57
N ASP A 163 15.30 -0.94 -4.04
CA ASP A 163 15.12 -1.23 -2.61
C ASP A 163 16.07 -0.44 -1.68
N ASN A 164 17.22 -0.01 -2.20
CA ASN A 164 18.21 0.79 -1.48
C ASN A 164 18.53 2.09 -2.22
N GLY A 165 17.69 2.50 -3.19
CA GLY A 165 17.90 3.70 -3.99
C GLY A 165 17.10 4.89 -3.44
N GLY A 166 17.76 6.04 -3.30
CA GLY A 166 17.14 7.28 -2.86
C GLY A 166 16.87 8.29 -3.99
N THR A 167 17.20 7.94 -5.24
CA THR A 167 17.07 8.81 -6.42
C THR A 167 16.51 8.01 -7.58
N THR A 168 15.71 8.66 -8.43
CA THR A 168 15.15 8.04 -9.64
C THR A 168 14.95 9.09 -10.73
N ASP A 169 15.06 8.67 -11.99
CA ASP A 169 14.63 9.38 -13.19
C ASP A 169 13.48 8.66 -13.91
N LEU A 170 12.92 7.61 -13.28
CA LEU A 170 11.88 6.74 -13.84
C LEU A 170 10.43 7.23 -13.61
N VAL A 171 10.25 8.41 -13.00
CA VAL A 171 8.89 8.90 -12.67
C VAL A 171 8.05 9.15 -13.92
N LEU A 172 8.68 9.58 -15.01
CA LEU A 172 7.96 9.83 -16.27
C LEU A 172 7.43 8.56 -16.93
N GLU A 173 8.08 7.42 -16.71
CA GLU A 173 7.64 6.12 -17.21
C GLU A 173 6.39 5.62 -16.48
N ALA A 174 6.16 6.13 -15.26
CA ALA A 174 5.03 5.74 -14.39
C ALA A 174 3.79 6.64 -14.56
N LEU A 175 3.90 7.76 -15.28
CA LEU A 175 2.82 8.73 -15.52
C LEU A 175 2.15 8.51 -16.88
#